data_9b0d13aa0a922d26a7f83824e59cb9b6
#
_entry.id   9b0d13aa0a922d26a7f83824e59cb9b6
#
_cell.length_a   1.000
_cell.length_b   1.000
_cell.length_c   1.000
_cell.angle_alpha   90.00
_cell.angle_beta   90.00
_cell.angle_gamma   90.00
#
_symmetry.space_group_name_H-M   'P 1'
#
loop_
_entity.id
_entity.type
_entity.pdbx_description
1 polymer ?
#
loop_
_entity_poly.entity_id
_entity_poly.type
_entity_poly.pdbx_seq_one_letter_code
_entity_poly.pdbx_strand_id
1 'polypeptide(L)'
;MGMTRQERNALHKKQERMSIGNGLPSVENMTEGVPQLRNVHGIGLVEYTKYNGVLHEKVLEESGRKKISKPNTWYNFTFENSWVNYGSTWRTAQYSIDNNGFVHLRGLVKNGSTSADITSLPIGFQPVMDEIFNVRTSAGTTRIDIKTDGDVYANPGHATWTSLSGITFEAERDKV
;
A
#
# COMPACT_ATOMS: atom_id res chain seq x y z
N MET A 1 24.78 -38.23 -13.22
CA MET A 1 24.60 -39.22 -12.16
C MET A 1 23.64 -38.63 -11.14
N GLY A 2 22.42 -39.15 -11.02
CA GLY A 2 21.40 -38.58 -10.12
C GLY A 2 21.55 -39.14 -8.72
N MET A 3 21.24 -38.31 -7.69
CA MET A 3 21.26 -38.71 -6.29
C MET A 3 20.35 -39.91 -6.02
N THR A 4 20.84 -40.87 -5.27
CA THR A 4 20.08 -42.05 -4.82
C THR A 4 18.97 -41.66 -3.84
N ARG A 5 17.97 -42.54 -3.65
CA ARG A 5 16.90 -42.33 -2.66
C ARG A 5 17.44 -42.19 -1.23
N GLN A 6 18.53 -42.88 -0.90
CA GLN A 6 19.17 -42.79 0.41
C GLN A 6 19.86 -41.44 0.62
N GLU A 7 20.53 -40.91 -0.41
CA GLU A 7 21.15 -39.59 -0.35
C GLU A 7 20.11 -38.48 -0.23
N ARG A 8 18.96 -38.59 -0.91
CA ARG A 8 17.84 -37.64 -0.77
C ARG A 8 17.26 -37.68 0.65
N ASN A 9 17.04 -38.87 1.22
CA ASN A 9 16.55 -39.01 2.60
C ASN A 9 17.57 -38.53 3.65
N ALA A 10 18.86 -38.69 3.39
CA ALA A 10 19.92 -38.18 4.28
C ALA A 10 19.97 -36.63 4.20
N LEU A 11 19.76 -36.06 3.01
CA LEU A 11 19.68 -34.61 2.81
C LEU A 11 18.45 -34.02 3.50
N HIS A 12 17.27 -34.68 3.40
CA HIS A 12 16.05 -34.28 4.10
C HIS A 12 16.23 -34.33 5.63
N LYS A 13 16.80 -35.40 6.17
CA LYS A 13 17.10 -35.51 7.61
C LYS A 13 18.14 -34.50 8.07
N LYS A 14 19.06 -34.09 7.20
CA LYS A 14 20.05 -33.04 7.51
C LYS A 14 19.41 -31.65 7.51
N GLN A 15 18.41 -31.42 6.67
CA GLN A 15 17.61 -30.18 6.68
C GLN A 15 16.71 -30.09 7.94
N GLU A 16 16.13 -31.20 8.42
CA GLU A 16 15.30 -31.21 9.65
C GLU A 16 16.13 -30.95 10.92
N ARG A 17 17.46 -31.07 10.87
CA ARG A 17 18.38 -30.78 12.00
C ARG A 17 19.01 -29.38 11.94
N MET A 18 18.67 -28.56 10.95
CA MET A 18 19.17 -27.18 10.95
C MET A 18 18.45 -26.41 12.06
N SER A 19 19.18 -26.11 13.12
CA SER A 19 18.66 -25.26 14.20
C SER A 19 18.35 -23.87 13.62
N ILE A 20 17.09 -23.44 13.74
CA ILE A 20 16.70 -22.10 13.39
C ILE A 20 17.29 -21.14 14.43
N GLY A 21 18.27 -20.34 14.02
CA GLY A 21 18.80 -19.25 14.85
C GLY A 21 17.94 -18.00 14.76
N ASN A 22 18.08 -17.12 15.74
CA ASN A 22 17.44 -15.80 15.74
C ASN A 22 18.41 -14.72 15.32
N GLY A 23 17.90 -13.73 14.55
CA GLY A 23 18.69 -12.59 14.09
C GLY A 23 19.63 -12.90 12.92
N LEU A 24 20.52 -11.96 12.61
CA LEU A 24 21.50 -12.10 11.53
C LEU A 24 22.63 -13.06 11.93
N PRO A 25 23.09 -13.95 11.02
CA PRO A 25 24.25 -14.78 11.29
C PRO A 25 25.53 -13.95 11.25
N SER A 26 26.55 -14.34 12.03
CA SER A 26 27.90 -13.80 11.88
C SER A 26 28.56 -14.46 10.67
N VAL A 27 28.97 -13.64 9.69
CA VAL A 27 29.61 -14.12 8.46
C VAL A 27 30.89 -14.91 8.75
N GLU A 28 31.61 -14.55 9.82
CA GLU A 28 32.87 -15.21 10.24
C GLU A 28 32.63 -16.67 10.64
N ASN A 29 31.47 -16.97 11.22
CA ASN A 29 31.11 -18.29 11.71
C ASN A 29 30.36 -19.15 10.67
N MET A 30 30.17 -18.67 9.45
CA MET A 30 29.50 -19.42 8.39
C MET A 30 30.50 -20.19 7.53
N THR A 31 30.17 -21.46 7.28
CA THR A 31 30.90 -22.30 6.33
C THR A 31 30.48 -21.92 4.91
N GLU A 32 31.46 -21.83 4.01
CA GLU A 32 31.26 -21.51 2.60
C GLU A 32 30.28 -22.48 1.93
N GLY A 33 29.28 -21.96 1.21
CA GLY A 33 28.27 -22.75 0.50
C GLY A 33 27.26 -23.49 1.38
N VAL A 34 27.37 -23.39 2.73
CA VAL A 34 26.42 -24.06 3.64
C VAL A 34 25.34 -23.07 4.09
N PRO A 35 24.06 -23.31 3.73
CA PRO A 35 22.99 -22.43 4.13
C PRO A 35 22.67 -22.50 5.62
N GLN A 36 22.34 -21.38 6.23
CA GLN A 36 21.84 -21.28 7.60
C GLN A 36 20.44 -20.66 7.62
N LEU A 37 19.51 -21.27 8.34
CA LEU A 37 18.17 -20.73 8.54
C LEU A 37 18.13 -19.85 9.79
N ARG A 38 17.55 -18.67 9.64
CA ARG A 38 17.36 -17.70 10.72
C ARG A 38 15.94 -17.16 10.72
N ASN A 39 15.38 -17.03 11.91
CA ASN A 39 14.15 -16.28 12.08
C ASN A 39 14.53 -14.81 12.36
N VAL A 40 14.27 -13.95 11.39
CA VAL A 40 14.59 -12.52 11.48
C VAL A 40 13.33 -11.76 11.85
N HIS A 41 13.38 -11.02 12.97
CA HIS A 41 12.24 -10.26 13.48
C HIS A 41 11.72 -9.27 12.42
N GLY A 42 10.43 -9.38 12.10
CA GLY A 42 9.76 -8.54 11.10
C GLY A 42 9.93 -9.00 9.64
N ILE A 43 10.79 -9.98 9.35
CA ILE A 43 11.01 -10.53 8.00
C ILE A 43 10.48 -11.97 7.90
N GLY A 44 10.72 -12.81 8.93
CA GLY A 44 10.35 -14.21 8.94
C GLY A 44 11.54 -15.14 8.77
N LEU A 45 11.31 -16.30 8.13
CA LEU A 45 12.35 -17.30 7.91
C LEU A 45 13.20 -16.92 6.72
N VAL A 46 14.50 -16.74 6.95
CA VAL A 46 15.49 -16.34 5.93
C VAL A 46 16.60 -17.36 5.88
N GLU A 47 16.94 -17.78 4.68
CA GLU A 47 18.13 -18.58 4.39
C GLU A 47 19.32 -17.66 4.07
N TYR A 48 20.41 -17.84 4.80
CA TYR A 48 21.67 -17.14 4.57
C TYR A 48 22.70 -18.12 4.06
N THR A 49 23.39 -17.77 2.99
CA THR A 49 24.49 -18.57 2.44
C THR A 49 25.69 -17.66 2.20
N LYS A 50 26.88 -18.13 2.54
CA LYS A 50 28.13 -17.42 2.29
C LYS A 50 28.77 -17.93 1.00
N TYR A 51 29.11 -17.03 0.09
CA TYR A 51 29.89 -17.30 -1.13
C TYR A 51 30.98 -16.26 -1.29
N ASN A 52 32.23 -16.71 -1.47
CA ASN A 52 33.41 -15.84 -1.59
C ASN A 52 33.48 -14.80 -0.45
N GLY A 53 33.15 -15.19 0.77
CA GLY A 53 33.16 -14.32 1.92
C GLY A 53 31.95 -13.35 1.99
N VAL A 54 31.06 -13.33 1.00
CA VAL A 54 29.89 -12.48 0.93
C VAL A 54 28.64 -13.22 1.42
N LEU A 55 27.81 -12.54 2.22
CA LEU A 55 26.55 -13.08 2.70
C LEU A 55 25.46 -12.86 1.65
N HIS A 56 24.81 -13.95 1.25
CA HIS A 56 23.62 -13.95 0.40
C HIS A 56 22.42 -14.33 1.22
N GLU A 57 21.31 -13.62 1.06
CA GLU A 57 20.06 -13.88 1.77
C GLU A 57 18.94 -14.27 0.80
N LYS A 58 18.07 -15.17 1.23
CA LYS A 58 16.85 -15.57 0.54
C LYS A 58 15.74 -15.72 1.56
N VAL A 59 14.71 -14.88 1.47
CA VAL A 59 13.51 -15.01 2.28
C VAL A 59 12.74 -16.25 1.84
N LEU A 60 12.55 -17.22 2.74
CA LEU A 60 11.84 -18.48 2.46
C LEU A 60 10.37 -18.40 2.83
N GLU A 61 10.06 -17.71 3.91
CA GLU A 61 8.71 -17.44 4.36
C GLU A 61 8.65 -15.98 4.81
N GLU A 62 7.75 -15.22 4.20
CA GLU A 62 7.30 -14.01 4.87
C GLU A 62 6.57 -14.45 6.13
N SER A 63 7.07 -14.05 7.32
CA SER A 63 6.36 -14.31 8.56
C SER A 63 4.90 -13.98 8.29
N GLY A 64 3.99 -14.93 8.54
CA GLY A 64 2.54 -14.76 8.26
C GLY A 64 1.87 -13.60 9.03
N ARG A 65 2.65 -12.71 9.57
CA ARG A 65 2.31 -11.32 9.81
C ARG A 65 2.15 -10.70 8.43
N LYS A 66 0.87 -10.66 8.00
CA LYS A 66 0.38 -9.68 7.04
C LYS A 66 1.38 -8.52 6.99
N LYS A 67 2.11 -8.39 5.86
CA LYS A 67 2.94 -7.22 5.62
C LYS A 67 2.07 -6.03 6.00
N ILE A 68 2.34 -5.40 7.14
CA ILE A 68 1.69 -4.13 7.44
C ILE A 68 2.31 -3.24 6.38
N SER A 69 1.60 -3.11 5.26
CA SER A 69 1.95 -2.16 4.22
C SER A 69 2.24 -0.86 4.95
N LYS A 70 3.33 -0.19 4.62
CA LYS A 70 3.60 1.16 5.17
C LYS A 70 2.27 1.89 5.14
N PRO A 71 1.86 2.55 6.26
CA PRO A 71 0.63 3.31 6.25
C PRO A 71 0.67 4.24 5.05
N ASN A 72 -0.40 4.30 4.26
CA ASN A 72 -0.46 5.19 3.12
C ASN A 72 -0.09 6.61 3.55
N THR A 73 0.77 7.26 2.78
CA THR A 73 1.03 8.68 2.97
C THR A 73 -0.21 9.46 2.50
N TRP A 74 -0.79 10.27 3.38
CA TRP A 74 -1.96 11.08 3.08
C TRP A 74 -1.55 12.52 2.79
N TYR A 75 -2.04 13.04 1.67
CA TYR A 75 -1.83 14.41 1.21
C TYR A 75 -3.10 15.22 1.39
N ASN A 76 -2.99 16.46 1.82
CA ASN A 76 -4.14 17.35 1.98
C ASN A 76 -4.63 17.85 0.61
N PHE A 77 -5.94 18.07 0.47
CA PHE A 77 -6.50 18.73 -0.69
C PHE A 77 -6.07 20.20 -0.77
N THR A 78 -5.79 20.66 -2.00
CA THR A 78 -5.80 22.08 -2.34
C THR A 78 -7.20 22.41 -2.84
N PHE A 79 -7.98 23.08 -2.01
CA PHE A 79 -9.39 23.33 -2.31
C PHE A 79 -9.60 24.39 -3.38
N GLU A 80 -10.65 24.20 -4.15
CA GLU A 80 -11.14 25.12 -5.19
C GLU A 80 -12.60 25.52 -4.90
N ASN A 81 -13.13 26.51 -5.63
CA ASN A 81 -14.53 26.90 -5.64
C ASN A 81 -15.17 27.07 -4.24
N SER A 82 -14.39 27.65 -3.32
CA SER A 82 -14.80 27.92 -1.91
C SER A 82 -15.01 26.68 -1.05
N TRP A 83 -14.69 25.48 -1.53
CA TRP A 83 -14.70 24.30 -0.66
C TRP A 83 -13.66 24.41 0.45
N VAL A 84 -13.99 23.90 1.61
CA VAL A 84 -13.09 23.83 2.77
C VAL A 84 -13.36 22.57 3.57
N ASN A 85 -12.43 22.20 4.44
CA ASN A 85 -12.67 21.14 5.41
C ASN A 85 -13.85 21.45 6.31
N TYR A 86 -14.67 20.46 6.61
CA TYR A 86 -15.79 20.64 7.55
C TYR A 86 -15.30 21.07 8.94
N GLY A 87 -14.16 20.52 9.38
CA GLY A 87 -13.56 20.83 10.68
C GLY A 87 -14.14 20.04 11.84
N SER A 88 -13.99 20.56 13.06
CA SER A 88 -14.34 19.89 14.31
C SER A 88 -13.64 18.52 14.43
N THR A 89 -14.35 17.48 14.84
CA THR A 89 -13.84 16.10 14.99
C THR A 89 -13.84 15.30 13.67
N TRP A 90 -14.34 15.91 12.57
CA TRP A 90 -14.40 15.23 11.28
C TRP A 90 -13.05 15.22 10.58
N ARG A 91 -12.81 14.14 9.83
CA ARG A 91 -11.55 13.94 9.13
C ARG A 91 -11.36 15.00 8.05
N THR A 92 -10.15 15.54 7.99
CA THR A 92 -9.66 16.42 6.93
C THR A 92 -9.73 15.71 5.57
N ALA A 93 -10.09 16.46 4.52
CA ALA A 93 -10.10 15.95 3.16
C ALA A 93 -8.66 15.72 2.67
N GLN A 94 -8.40 14.48 2.28
CA GLN A 94 -7.08 14.01 1.90
C GLN A 94 -7.19 12.92 0.83
N TYR A 95 -6.11 12.75 0.09
CA TYR A 95 -5.92 11.63 -0.85
C TYR A 95 -4.64 10.86 -0.52
N SER A 96 -4.60 9.62 -0.94
CA SER A 96 -3.41 8.76 -0.86
C SER A 96 -3.44 7.74 -1.98
N ILE A 97 -2.30 7.15 -2.28
CA ILE A 97 -2.20 5.98 -3.17
C ILE A 97 -1.61 4.82 -2.40
N ASP A 98 -2.13 3.63 -2.59
CA ASP A 98 -1.61 2.41 -1.99
C ASP A 98 -0.57 1.72 -2.89
N ASN A 99 0.06 0.65 -2.36
CA ASN A 99 1.08 -0.11 -3.08
C ASN A 99 0.53 -0.88 -4.30
N ASN A 100 -0.79 -1.00 -4.43
CA ASN A 100 -1.45 -1.64 -5.57
C ASN A 100 -1.82 -0.63 -6.67
N GLY A 101 -1.63 0.68 -6.41
CA GLY A 101 -1.95 1.75 -7.33
C GLY A 101 -3.38 2.26 -7.21
N PHE A 102 -4.10 1.94 -6.13
CA PHE A 102 -5.42 2.51 -5.87
C PHE A 102 -5.30 3.82 -5.12
N VAL A 103 -5.96 4.83 -5.64
CA VAL A 103 -6.14 6.13 -4.98
C VAL A 103 -7.34 6.05 -4.06
N HIS A 104 -7.16 6.54 -2.85
CA HIS A 104 -8.20 6.62 -1.82
C HIS A 104 -8.44 8.06 -1.45
N LEU A 105 -9.70 8.48 -1.42
CA LEU A 105 -10.10 9.77 -0.88
C LEU A 105 -10.78 9.59 0.48
N ARG A 106 -10.65 10.60 1.33
CA ARG A 106 -11.30 10.64 2.64
C ARG A 106 -11.58 12.07 3.08
N GLY A 107 -12.47 12.20 4.05
CA GLY A 107 -12.76 13.48 4.70
C GLY A 107 -14.15 14.02 4.42
N LEU A 108 -14.45 15.12 5.10
CA LEU A 108 -15.73 15.82 5.00
C LEU A 108 -15.46 17.29 4.62
N VAL A 109 -16.13 17.76 3.58
CA VAL A 109 -16.00 19.13 3.05
C VAL A 109 -17.31 19.92 3.14
N LYS A 110 -17.23 21.25 3.08
CA LYS A 110 -18.37 22.16 3.14
C LYS A 110 -18.11 23.48 2.38
N ASN A 111 -19.15 24.31 2.30
CA ASN A 111 -19.17 25.70 1.82
C ASN A 111 -18.90 25.90 0.32
N GLY A 112 -18.58 24.86 -0.43
CA GLY A 112 -18.26 24.99 -1.84
C GLY A 112 -19.46 25.16 -2.75
N SER A 113 -19.18 25.49 -3.99
CA SER A 113 -20.16 25.53 -5.08
C SER A 113 -20.65 24.11 -5.41
N THR A 114 -21.97 23.93 -5.49
CA THR A 114 -22.60 22.61 -5.56
C THR A 114 -22.49 21.89 -6.91
N SER A 115 -21.95 22.56 -7.92
CA SER A 115 -21.67 21.97 -9.26
C SER A 115 -20.33 22.52 -9.74
N ALA A 116 -19.27 22.15 -9.03
CA ALA A 116 -17.91 22.63 -9.29
C ALA A 116 -16.89 21.66 -8.71
N ASP A 117 -15.64 21.84 -9.10
CA ASP A 117 -14.52 21.05 -8.61
C ASP A 117 -14.24 21.37 -7.14
N ILE A 118 -14.02 20.31 -6.38
CA ILE A 118 -13.60 20.41 -4.98
C ILE A 118 -12.10 20.63 -4.91
N THR A 119 -11.37 19.96 -5.78
CA THR A 119 -9.90 19.97 -5.90
C THR A 119 -9.53 19.32 -7.23
N SER A 120 -8.30 19.53 -7.71
CA SER A 120 -7.69 18.75 -8.77
C SER A 120 -6.56 17.89 -8.21
N LEU A 121 -6.58 16.58 -8.49
CA LEU A 121 -5.57 15.63 -8.07
C LEU A 121 -4.32 15.74 -8.97
N PRO A 122 -3.11 15.70 -8.42
CA PRO A 122 -1.90 15.80 -9.21
C PRO A 122 -1.68 14.55 -10.08
N ILE A 123 -0.81 14.69 -11.10
CA ILE A 123 -0.33 13.57 -11.92
C ILE A 123 0.15 12.42 -11.02
N GLY A 124 -0.18 11.19 -11.40
CA GLY A 124 0.09 9.98 -10.62
C GLY A 124 -1.01 9.62 -9.61
N PHE A 125 -2.03 10.49 -9.42
CA PHE A 125 -3.23 10.23 -8.63
C PHE A 125 -4.51 10.37 -9.46
N GLN A 126 -4.40 10.48 -10.77
CA GLN A 126 -5.51 10.64 -11.71
C GLN A 126 -6.01 9.27 -12.17
N PRO A 127 -7.30 9.08 -12.41
CA PRO A 127 -7.82 7.82 -12.93
C PRO A 127 -7.49 7.63 -14.42
N VAL A 128 -7.51 6.38 -14.87
CA VAL A 128 -7.34 6.03 -16.29
C VAL A 128 -8.53 6.53 -17.12
N MET A 129 -9.73 6.51 -16.56
CA MET A 129 -10.98 6.96 -17.17
C MET A 129 -11.83 7.70 -16.11
N ASP A 130 -12.76 8.52 -16.59
CA ASP A 130 -13.70 9.22 -15.71
C ASP A 130 -14.53 8.21 -14.92
N GLU A 131 -14.64 8.41 -13.61
CA GLU A 131 -15.37 7.53 -12.70
C GLU A 131 -16.42 8.28 -11.90
N ILE A 132 -17.49 7.59 -11.53
CA ILE A 132 -18.65 8.14 -10.80
C ILE A 132 -18.83 7.43 -9.47
N PHE A 133 -18.90 8.21 -8.40
CA PHE A 133 -19.08 7.71 -7.04
C PHE A 133 -20.34 8.30 -6.37
N ASN A 134 -21.11 7.44 -5.72
CA ASN A 134 -22.19 7.86 -4.85
C ASN A 134 -21.66 8.16 -3.45
N VAL A 135 -21.88 9.37 -2.96
CA VAL A 135 -21.44 9.81 -1.64
C VAL A 135 -22.58 10.37 -0.80
N ARG A 136 -22.38 10.40 0.51
CA ARG A 136 -23.36 11.00 1.43
C ARG A 136 -23.15 12.50 1.56
N THR A 137 -24.28 13.22 1.63
CA THR A 137 -24.33 14.66 1.91
C THR A 137 -25.37 14.96 2.99
N SER A 138 -25.45 16.23 3.40
CA SER A 138 -26.50 16.70 4.34
C SER A 138 -27.93 16.56 3.79
N ALA A 139 -28.10 16.42 2.49
CA ALA A 139 -29.41 16.26 1.84
C ALA A 139 -29.68 14.83 1.34
N GLY A 140 -28.83 13.87 1.65
CA GLY A 140 -28.96 12.49 1.17
C GLY A 140 -27.75 11.99 0.42
N THR A 141 -27.97 11.29 -0.69
CA THR A 141 -26.91 10.77 -1.57
C THR A 141 -26.72 11.68 -2.76
N THR A 142 -25.49 11.88 -3.17
CA THR A 142 -25.16 12.62 -4.38
C THR A 142 -24.02 11.96 -5.12
N ARG A 143 -23.61 12.53 -6.27
CA ARG A 143 -22.57 12.04 -7.15
C ARG A 143 -21.33 12.91 -7.04
N ILE A 144 -20.18 12.25 -6.98
CA ILE A 144 -18.86 12.85 -7.24
C ILE A 144 -18.30 12.19 -8.49
N ASP A 145 -17.84 13.00 -9.42
CA ASP A 145 -17.15 12.55 -10.63
C ASP A 145 -15.65 12.76 -10.42
N ILE A 146 -14.85 11.73 -10.68
CA ILE A 146 -13.39 11.81 -10.71
C ILE A 146 -12.98 11.74 -12.17
N LYS A 147 -12.37 12.81 -12.67
CA LYS A 147 -12.03 12.94 -14.08
C LYS A 147 -10.59 12.60 -14.39
N THR A 148 -10.30 12.26 -15.63
CA THR A 148 -8.96 11.87 -16.12
C THR A 148 -7.92 12.98 -16.02
N ASP A 149 -8.34 14.25 -15.90
CA ASP A 149 -7.46 15.39 -15.61
C ASP A 149 -7.20 15.61 -14.11
N GLY A 150 -7.85 14.80 -13.26
CA GLY A 150 -7.71 14.82 -11.82
C GLY A 150 -8.82 15.57 -11.08
N ASP A 151 -9.74 16.21 -11.77
CA ASP A 151 -10.81 16.95 -11.13
C ASP A 151 -11.72 16.05 -10.29
N VAL A 152 -11.93 16.46 -9.06
CA VAL A 152 -12.90 15.87 -8.13
C VAL A 152 -14.14 16.76 -8.15
N TYR A 153 -15.07 16.47 -9.05
CA TYR A 153 -16.22 17.32 -9.35
C TYR A 153 -17.47 16.91 -8.52
N ALA A 154 -18.04 17.88 -7.82
CA ALA A 154 -19.31 17.71 -7.10
C ALA A 154 -20.49 17.85 -8.05
N ASN A 155 -21.38 16.80 -8.18
CA ASN A 155 -22.42 16.76 -9.21
C ASN A 155 -23.83 16.30 -8.70
N PRO A 156 -24.68 17.19 -8.20
CA PRO A 156 -24.29 18.37 -7.46
C PRO A 156 -23.82 17.98 -6.07
N GLY A 157 -22.82 18.64 -5.51
CA GLY A 157 -22.46 18.53 -4.10
C GLY A 157 -23.50 19.18 -3.20
N HIS A 158 -23.23 19.22 -1.90
CA HIS A 158 -24.06 19.96 -0.96
C HIS A 158 -23.20 20.85 -0.05
N ALA A 159 -23.49 22.16 -0.05
CA ALA A 159 -22.67 23.15 0.64
C ALA A 159 -22.61 22.98 2.17
N THR A 160 -23.62 22.40 2.80
CA THR A 160 -23.60 22.15 4.25
C THR A 160 -22.52 21.13 4.61
N TRP A 161 -22.50 19.99 3.91
CA TRP A 161 -21.42 19.04 3.91
C TRP A 161 -21.56 17.97 2.79
N THR A 162 -20.42 17.51 2.30
CA THR A 162 -20.28 16.41 1.35
C THR A 162 -19.14 15.51 1.83
N SER A 163 -19.38 14.20 1.88
CA SER A 163 -18.36 13.21 2.28
C SER A 163 -17.57 12.72 1.08
N LEU A 164 -16.26 12.63 1.22
CA LEU A 164 -15.36 12.04 0.21
C LEU A 164 -14.86 10.66 0.66
N SER A 165 -15.26 10.21 1.85
CA SER A 165 -14.80 8.95 2.41
C SER A 165 -15.40 7.76 1.66
N GLY A 166 -14.53 6.81 1.27
CA GLY A 166 -14.94 5.59 0.56
C GLY A 166 -14.77 5.67 -0.96
N ILE A 167 -14.40 6.82 -1.52
CA ILE A 167 -14.00 6.91 -2.93
C ILE A 167 -12.65 6.20 -3.09
N THR A 168 -12.60 5.25 -4.02
CA THR A 168 -11.38 4.50 -4.33
C THR A 168 -11.40 4.12 -5.82
N PHE A 169 -10.31 4.40 -6.53
CA PHE A 169 -10.16 4.12 -7.95
C PHE A 169 -8.71 3.79 -8.31
N GLU A 170 -8.48 3.17 -9.46
CA GLU A 170 -7.14 2.86 -9.96
C GLU A 170 -6.51 4.10 -10.60
N ALA A 171 -5.27 4.42 -10.19
CA ALA A 171 -4.53 5.51 -10.80
C ALA A 171 -3.92 5.12 -12.15
N GLU A 172 -3.84 6.05 -13.07
CA GLU A 172 -3.06 5.89 -14.31
C GLU A 172 -1.56 5.87 -13.97
N ARG A 173 -0.93 4.72 -14.22
CA ARG A 173 0.48 4.48 -13.85
C ARG A 173 1.49 5.04 -14.84
N ASP A 174 1.08 5.35 -16.06
CA ASP A 174 1.97 5.70 -17.17
C ASP A 174 2.16 7.22 -17.38
N LYS A 175 1.60 8.05 -16.51
CA LYS A 175 1.74 9.52 -16.56
C LYS A 175 2.90 10.07 -15.70
N VAL A 176 3.86 9.22 -15.32
CA VAL A 176 5.05 9.65 -14.53
C VAL A 176 6.23 9.89 -15.45
#